data_9d21c31ca04693b9abd3b4aaadaf0079
#
_entry.id   9d21c31ca04693b9abd3b4aaadaf0079
#
_cell.length_a   1.000
_cell.length_b   1.000
_cell.length_c   1.000
_cell.angle_alpha   90.00
_cell.angle_beta   90.00
_cell.angle_gamma   90.00
#
_symmetry.space_group_name_H-M   'P 1'
#
loop_
_entity.id
_entity.type
_entity.pdbx_description
1 polymer ?
#
loop_
_entity_poly.entity_id
_entity_poly.type
_entity_poly.pdbx_seq_one_letter_code
_entity_poly.pdbx_strand_id
1 'polypeptide(L)'
;MRKNKLKIVLLGSLPKGDNARKTFMDWKLEYIEKIQKKIPEAIFIHGDLISDKEGSEVVVGHDLWLIKHADIVIVHAISKIGAGTAQEMVIAKIFKKPVISVIPKDTHHRKSNIVFHETLIKDWIHPFLDVSSDAVVQNIDEVIVWIKKYMRGSLKVKDFSVFDKTIQSFEKKLPKAYTEYIKK
;
A
#
# COMPACT_ATOMS: atom_id res chain seq x y z
N MET A 1 12.07 -20.84 -22.28
CA MET A 1 11.29 -20.75 -21.03
C MET A 1 10.44 -19.49 -21.09
N ARG A 2 9.10 -19.59 -20.99
CA ARG A 2 8.23 -18.39 -20.86
C ARG A 2 8.59 -17.77 -19.50
N LYS A 3 9.18 -16.57 -19.49
CA LYS A 3 9.30 -15.79 -18.26
C LYS A 3 7.88 -15.55 -17.73
N ASN A 4 7.59 -16.01 -16.52
CA ASN A 4 6.33 -15.73 -15.88
C ASN A 4 6.15 -14.21 -15.80
N LYS A 5 5.02 -13.72 -16.29
CA LYS A 5 4.66 -12.30 -16.20
C LYS A 5 4.49 -11.93 -14.73
N LEU A 6 5.07 -10.81 -14.33
CA LEU A 6 4.92 -10.23 -13.00
C LEU A 6 3.68 -9.33 -12.97
N LYS A 7 2.65 -9.72 -12.26
CA LYS A 7 1.39 -8.98 -12.14
C LYS A 7 1.48 -7.94 -11.02
N ILE A 8 1.29 -6.69 -11.38
CA ILE A 8 1.35 -5.57 -10.43
C ILE A 8 -0.01 -4.86 -10.40
N VAL A 9 -0.52 -4.61 -9.19
CA VAL A 9 -1.67 -3.73 -8.98
C VAL A 9 -1.20 -2.40 -8.40
N LEU A 10 -1.78 -1.30 -8.91
CA LEU A 10 -1.52 0.05 -8.44
C LEU A 10 -2.72 0.55 -7.64
N LEU A 11 -2.52 0.87 -6.39
CA LEU A 11 -3.52 1.41 -5.47
C LEU A 11 -3.21 2.87 -5.14
N GLY A 12 -4.24 3.69 -4.99
CA GLY A 12 -4.07 5.10 -4.63
C GLY A 12 -5.36 5.89 -4.82
N SER A 13 -5.31 7.16 -4.49
CA SER A 13 -6.46 8.03 -4.62
C SER A 13 -6.82 8.27 -6.08
N LEU A 14 -8.09 8.03 -6.40
CA LEU A 14 -8.70 8.38 -7.68
C LEU A 14 -9.77 9.46 -7.47
N PRO A 15 -9.94 10.37 -8.43
CA PRO A 15 -10.98 11.39 -8.35
C PRO A 15 -12.37 10.77 -8.44
N LYS A 16 -13.29 11.27 -7.63
CA LYS A 16 -14.68 10.83 -7.62
C LYS A 16 -15.52 11.67 -8.55
N GLY A 17 -16.25 11.00 -9.43
CA GLY A 17 -17.19 11.62 -10.37
C GLY A 17 -16.50 12.21 -11.62
N ASP A 18 -17.32 12.39 -12.66
CA ASP A 18 -16.86 12.74 -14.00
C ASP A 18 -16.16 14.11 -14.05
N ASN A 19 -16.63 15.08 -13.29
CA ASN A 19 -16.05 16.43 -13.30
C ASN A 19 -14.61 16.43 -12.76
N ALA A 20 -14.34 15.70 -11.68
CA ALA A 20 -13.02 15.60 -11.11
C ALA A 20 -12.07 14.78 -12.00
N ARG A 21 -12.61 13.84 -12.77
CA ARG A 21 -11.82 13.01 -13.72
C ARG A 21 -11.36 13.78 -14.95
N LYS A 22 -12.07 14.84 -15.36
CA LYS A 22 -11.71 15.63 -16.58
C LYS A 22 -10.33 16.29 -16.49
N THR A 23 -9.89 16.67 -15.31
CA THR A 23 -8.61 17.35 -15.07
C THR A 23 -7.60 16.45 -14.37
N PHE A 24 -7.94 15.19 -14.16
CA PHE A 24 -7.09 14.25 -13.46
C PHE A 24 -5.94 13.78 -14.36
N MET A 25 -4.73 14.03 -13.91
CA MET A 25 -3.55 13.42 -14.49
C MET A 25 -3.37 12.03 -13.88
N ASP A 26 -3.52 10.99 -14.71
CA ASP A 26 -3.42 9.61 -14.24
C ASP A 26 -1.97 9.26 -13.86
N TRP A 27 -1.67 9.34 -12.58
CA TRP A 27 -0.36 9.02 -12.02
C TRP A 27 0.10 7.57 -12.32
N LYS A 28 -0.82 6.67 -12.61
CA LYS A 28 -0.51 5.27 -12.93
C LYS A 28 0.32 5.14 -14.20
N LEU A 29 0.12 6.03 -15.18
CA LEU A 29 0.85 5.99 -16.44
C LEU A 29 2.36 6.12 -16.26
N GLU A 30 2.80 7.01 -15.36
CA GLU A 30 4.21 7.18 -15.04
C GLU A 30 4.81 5.91 -14.41
N TYR A 31 4.08 5.25 -13.50
CA TYR A 31 4.51 3.98 -12.90
C TYR A 31 4.64 2.87 -13.94
N ILE A 32 3.63 2.74 -14.80
CA ILE A 32 3.60 1.72 -15.86
C ILE A 32 4.81 1.90 -16.77
N GLU A 33 5.01 3.11 -17.33
CA GLU A 33 6.09 3.39 -18.24
C GLU A 33 7.46 3.13 -17.63
N LYS A 34 7.74 3.73 -16.47
CA LYS A 34 9.05 3.62 -15.82
C LYS A 34 9.37 2.19 -15.39
N ILE A 35 8.40 1.47 -14.84
CA ILE A 35 8.62 0.10 -14.38
C ILE A 35 8.78 -0.84 -15.57
N GLN A 36 7.93 -0.78 -16.60
CA GLN A 36 8.04 -1.65 -17.77
C GLN A 36 9.34 -1.43 -18.55
N LYS A 37 9.83 -0.19 -18.61
CA LYS A 37 11.15 0.12 -19.21
C LYS A 37 12.31 -0.65 -18.54
N LYS A 38 12.20 -0.94 -17.25
CA LYS A 38 13.25 -1.61 -16.46
C LYS A 38 12.96 -3.06 -16.13
N ILE A 39 11.70 -3.46 -16.21
CA ILE A 39 11.16 -4.80 -15.92
C ILE A 39 10.11 -5.12 -17.00
N PRO A 40 10.54 -5.50 -18.21
CA PRO A 40 9.62 -5.71 -19.35
C PRO A 40 8.57 -6.81 -19.14
N GLU A 41 8.82 -7.75 -18.23
CA GLU A 41 7.87 -8.79 -17.83
C GLU A 41 6.75 -8.31 -16.91
N ALA A 42 6.82 -7.07 -16.39
CA ALA A 42 5.77 -6.49 -15.56
C ALA A 42 4.51 -6.21 -16.39
N ILE A 43 3.38 -6.70 -15.93
CA ILE A 43 2.05 -6.37 -16.43
C ILE A 43 1.25 -5.73 -15.31
N PHE A 44 0.50 -4.70 -15.65
CA PHE A 44 -0.33 -3.98 -14.70
C PHE A 44 -1.77 -4.41 -14.85
N ILE A 45 -2.38 -4.76 -13.71
CA ILE A 45 -3.81 -4.97 -13.59
C ILE A 45 -4.37 -3.80 -12.78
N HIS A 46 -5.40 -3.14 -13.30
CA HIS A 46 -5.91 -1.90 -12.68
C HIS A 46 -7.42 -1.82 -12.74
N GLY A 47 -7.99 -1.03 -11.80
CA GLY A 47 -9.39 -1.03 -11.45
C GLY A 47 -10.33 -0.16 -12.29
N ASP A 48 -9.87 0.43 -13.39
CA ASP A 48 -10.69 1.40 -14.13
C ASP A 48 -11.71 0.75 -15.09
N LEU A 49 -11.87 -0.57 -15.01
CA LEU A 49 -12.80 -1.32 -15.87
C LEU A 49 -14.21 -1.42 -15.30
N ILE A 50 -14.38 -1.18 -13.99
CA ILE A 50 -15.64 -1.28 -13.29
C ILE A 50 -16.06 0.10 -12.76
N SER A 51 -17.33 0.43 -12.95
CA SER A 51 -17.91 1.70 -12.51
C SER A 51 -18.70 1.53 -11.23
N ASP A 52 -18.77 2.57 -10.41
CA ASP A 52 -19.66 2.62 -9.22
C ASP A 52 -21.14 2.37 -9.55
N LYS A 53 -21.53 2.45 -10.82
CA LYS A 53 -22.88 2.06 -11.31
C LYS A 53 -23.22 0.60 -11.09
N GLU A 54 -22.23 -0.27 -11.04
CA GLU A 54 -22.39 -1.71 -10.85
C GLU A 54 -22.74 -2.10 -9.41
N GLY A 55 -22.74 -1.14 -8.51
CA GLY A 55 -23.02 -1.35 -7.09
C GLY A 55 -21.82 -1.73 -6.25
N SER A 56 -21.92 -1.48 -4.95
CA SER A 56 -20.80 -1.59 -4.02
C SER A 56 -20.17 -2.99 -3.95
N GLU A 57 -21.00 -4.03 -4.01
CA GLU A 57 -20.52 -5.41 -3.94
C GLU A 57 -19.64 -5.77 -5.15
N VAL A 58 -20.03 -5.35 -6.35
CA VAL A 58 -19.26 -5.60 -7.58
C VAL A 58 -17.96 -4.81 -7.57
N VAL A 59 -18.00 -3.53 -7.18
CA VAL A 59 -16.80 -2.67 -7.10
C VAL A 59 -15.80 -3.24 -6.10
N VAL A 60 -16.23 -3.54 -4.89
CA VAL A 60 -15.37 -4.14 -3.85
C VAL A 60 -14.86 -5.51 -4.30
N GLY A 61 -15.74 -6.37 -4.83
CA GLY A 61 -15.37 -7.69 -5.33
C GLY A 61 -14.29 -7.62 -6.43
N HIS A 62 -14.39 -6.65 -7.33
CA HIS A 62 -13.41 -6.41 -8.37
C HIS A 62 -12.03 -6.02 -7.79
N ASP A 63 -11.98 -5.06 -6.86
CA ASP A 63 -10.73 -4.62 -6.25
C ASP A 63 -10.05 -5.74 -5.45
N LEU A 64 -10.84 -6.52 -4.70
CA LEU A 64 -10.36 -7.72 -4.01
C LEU A 64 -9.81 -8.78 -4.97
N TRP A 65 -10.47 -8.95 -6.12
CA TRP A 65 -10.03 -9.88 -7.15
C TRP A 65 -8.69 -9.44 -7.74
N LEU A 66 -8.51 -8.16 -8.04
CA LEU A 66 -7.24 -7.61 -8.53
C LEU A 66 -6.11 -7.88 -7.55
N ILE A 67 -6.29 -7.55 -6.27
CA ILE A 67 -5.30 -7.76 -5.22
C ILE A 67 -4.97 -9.25 -5.08
N LYS A 68 -5.98 -10.12 -5.06
CA LYS A 68 -5.80 -11.57 -4.95
C LYS A 68 -4.95 -12.15 -6.07
N HIS A 69 -5.07 -11.62 -7.30
CA HIS A 69 -4.37 -12.13 -8.48
C HIS A 69 -3.07 -11.38 -8.81
N ALA A 70 -2.76 -10.30 -8.09
CA ALA A 70 -1.47 -9.62 -8.20
C ALA A 70 -0.35 -10.44 -7.57
N ASP A 71 0.88 -10.22 -8.04
CA ASP A 71 2.11 -10.68 -7.41
C ASP A 71 2.67 -9.61 -6.48
N ILE A 72 2.44 -8.33 -6.80
CA ILE A 72 2.90 -7.16 -6.04
C ILE A 72 1.80 -6.10 -6.02
N VAL A 73 1.66 -5.44 -4.87
CA VAL A 73 0.81 -4.26 -4.67
C VAL A 73 1.70 -3.04 -4.49
N ILE A 74 1.50 -2.01 -5.30
CA ILE A 74 2.17 -0.71 -5.15
C ILE A 74 1.13 0.32 -4.74
N VAL A 75 1.40 1.07 -3.68
CA VAL A 75 0.51 2.10 -3.15
C VAL A 75 1.10 3.48 -3.44
N HIS A 76 0.37 4.29 -4.19
CA HIS A 76 0.68 5.70 -4.42
C HIS A 76 0.12 6.54 -3.27
N ALA A 77 0.95 6.86 -2.28
CA ALA A 77 0.58 7.63 -1.09
C ALA A 77 1.33 8.97 -1.00
N ILE A 78 1.57 9.61 -2.15
CA ILE A 78 2.18 10.95 -2.24
C ILE A 78 1.21 12.00 -1.69
N SER A 79 -0.08 11.85 -2.00
CA SER A 79 -1.17 12.62 -1.41
C SER A 79 -1.94 11.80 -0.36
N LYS A 80 -2.97 12.38 0.23
CA LYS A 80 -3.85 11.68 1.17
C LYS A 80 -4.55 10.52 0.48
N ILE A 81 -4.38 9.30 1.01
CA ILE A 81 -5.10 8.12 0.53
C ILE A 81 -6.53 8.06 1.07
N GLY A 82 -7.42 7.43 0.32
CA GLY A 82 -8.79 7.18 0.74
C GLY A 82 -8.94 5.96 1.66
N ALA A 83 -10.13 5.81 2.24
CA ALA A 83 -10.47 4.67 3.09
C ALA A 83 -10.37 3.33 2.35
N GLY A 84 -10.75 3.27 1.06
CA GLY A 84 -10.61 2.08 0.22
C GLY A 84 -9.17 1.62 0.16
N THR A 85 -8.25 2.50 -0.26
CA THR A 85 -6.83 2.18 -0.37
C THR A 85 -6.23 1.66 0.94
N ALA A 86 -6.61 2.26 2.09
CA ALA A 86 -6.13 1.79 3.39
C ALA A 86 -6.62 0.37 3.72
N GLN A 87 -7.87 0.04 3.39
CA GLN A 87 -8.42 -1.32 3.56
C GLN A 87 -7.77 -2.32 2.60
N GLU A 88 -7.58 -1.94 1.36
CA GLU A 88 -6.92 -2.75 0.33
C GLU A 88 -5.50 -3.16 0.75
N MET A 89 -4.75 -2.29 1.43
CA MET A 89 -3.44 -2.63 1.98
C MET A 89 -3.51 -3.75 3.03
N VAL A 90 -4.51 -3.71 3.92
CA VAL A 90 -4.73 -4.78 4.93
C VAL A 90 -5.14 -6.08 4.25
N ILE A 91 -6.03 -6.00 3.27
CA ILE A 91 -6.49 -7.15 2.47
C ILE A 91 -5.34 -7.79 1.69
N ALA A 92 -4.41 -6.97 1.17
CA ALA A 92 -3.20 -7.48 0.53
C ALA A 92 -2.38 -8.37 1.49
N LYS A 93 -2.33 -8.03 2.79
CA LYS A 93 -1.68 -8.88 3.80
C LYS A 93 -2.43 -10.18 4.07
N ILE A 94 -3.76 -10.18 4.04
CA ILE A 94 -4.57 -11.39 4.12
C ILE A 94 -4.23 -12.34 2.96
N PHE A 95 -4.08 -11.80 1.74
CA PHE A 95 -3.68 -12.57 0.56
C PHE A 95 -2.17 -12.80 0.45
N LYS A 96 -1.37 -12.45 1.48
CA LYS A 96 0.09 -12.61 1.53
C LYS A 96 0.80 -11.92 0.37
N LYS A 97 0.26 -10.77 -0.08
CA LYS A 97 0.86 -9.99 -1.14
C LYS A 97 1.87 -8.98 -0.58
N PRO A 98 3.04 -8.81 -1.21
CA PRO A 98 3.94 -7.73 -0.86
C PRO A 98 3.30 -6.37 -1.18
N VAL A 99 3.47 -5.41 -0.28
CA VAL A 99 2.97 -4.04 -0.41
C VAL A 99 4.15 -3.08 -0.36
N ILE A 100 4.31 -2.29 -1.42
CA ILE A 100 5.32 -1.22 -1.51
C ILE A 100 4.58 0.11 -1.51
N SER A 101 4.81 0.94 -0.49
CA SER A 101 4.18 2.26 -0.41
C SER A 101 5.16 3.36 -0.81
N VAL A 102 4.77 4.15 -1.81
CA VAL A 102 5.52 5.33 -2.24
C VAL A 102 5.06 6.51 -1.41
N ILE A 103 5.87 6.88 -0.43
CA ILE A 103 5.60 7.95 0.54
C ILE A 103 6.85 8.84 0.62
N PRO A 104 6.96 9.88 -0.22
CA PRO A 104 8.03 10.84 -0.14
C PRO A 104 8.05 11.57 1.21
N LYS A 105 9.22 12.03 1.63
CA LYS A 105 9.35 12.86 2.85
C LYS A 105 8.51 14.12 2.74
N ASP A 106 8.05 14.59 3.89
CA ASP A 106 7.27 15.82 4.08
C ASP A 106 5.94 15.88 3.30
N THR A 107 5.41 14.69 2.96
CA THR A 107 4.04 14.51 2.46
C THR A 107 3.02 14.33 3.60
N HIS A 108 1.75 14.09 3.26
CA HIS A 108 0.70 13.88 4.26
C HIS A 108 0.99 12.72 5.22
N HIS A 109 1.54 11.63 4.70
CA HIS A 109 1.74 10.38 5.43
C HIS A 109 3.17 10.17 5.96
N ARG A 110 4.10 11.09 5.70
CA ARG A 110 5.49 11.03 6.17
C ARG A 110 6.02 12.42 6.48
N LYS A 111 6.67 12.57 7.63
CA LYS A 111 7.27 13.84 8.08
C LYS A 111 8.72 13.60 8.46
N SER A 112 9.63 14.41 7.95
CA SER A 112 11.04 14.39 8.36
C SER A 112 11.19 14.65 9.85
N ASN A 113 10.37 15.57 10.38
CA ASN A 113 10.28 15.88 11.80
C ASN A 113 8.83 16.25 12.16
N ILE A 114 8.33 15.70 13.25
CA ILE A 114 7.02 16.04 13.82
C ILE A 114 7.07 15.98 15.35
N VAL A 115 6.32 16.83 16.01
CA VAL A 115 6.23 16.83 17.48
C VAL A 115 4.89 16.28 17.92
N PHE A 116 4.90 15.23 18.74
CA PHE A 116 3.74 14.72 19.45
C PHE A 116 4.01 14.72 20.95
N HIS A 117 3.12 15.34 21.73
CA HIS A 117 3.25 15.42 23.19
C HIS A 117 4.68 15.84 23.61
N GLU A 118 5.15 16.96 23.06
CA GLU A 118 6.47 17.56 23.31
C GLU A 118 7.68 16.68 22.88
N THR A 119 7.42 15.52 22.27
CA THR A 119 8.46 14.61 21.80
C THR A 119 8.67 14.77 20.30
N LEU A 120 9.93 15.07 19.90
CA LEU A 120 10.33 15.13 18.49
C LEU A 120 10.50 13.71 17.94
N ILE A 121 9.71 13.38 16.91
CA ILE A 121 9.84 12.14 16.16
C ILE A 121 10.46 12.45 14.79
N LYS A 122 11.59 11.83 14.51
CA LYS A 122 12.28 11.93 13.22
C LYS A 122 11.78 10.87 12.26
N ASP A 123 11.64 11.25 10.99
CA ASP A 123 11.17 10.37 9.90
C ASP A 123 9.90 9.59 10.26
N TRP A 124 8.90 10.32 10.76
CA TRP A 124 7.61 9.76 11.11
C TRP A 124 6.85 9.30 9.86
N ILE A 125 6.40 8.07 9.88
CA ILE A 125 5.51 7.50 8.87
C ILE A 125 4.18 7.18 9.55
N HIS A 126 3.07 7.41 8.85
CA HIS A 126 1.75 7.07 9.38
C HIS A 126 1.71 5.58 9.79
N PRO A 127 1.42 5.24 11.07
CA PRO A 127 1.65 3.89 11.62
C PRO A 127 0.97 2.76 10.84
N PHE A 128 -0.27 2.97 10.39
CA PHE A 128 -0.97 1.94 9.63
C PHE A 128 -0.33 1.67 8.26
N LEU A 129 0.24 2.69 7.61
CA LEU A 129 0.94 2.50 6.35
C LEU A 129 2.28 1.79 6.57
N ASP A 130 3.02 2.16 7.60
CA ASP A 130 4.31 1.56 7.93
C ASP A 130 4.17 0.06 8.25
N VAL A 131 3.23 -0.28 9.14
CA VAL A 131 2.98 -1.68 9.53
C VAL A 131 2.51 -2.53 8.34
N SER A 132 1.62 -1.99 7.50
CA SER A 132 1.05 -2.71 6.35
C SER A 132 1.98 -2.81 5.16
N SER A 133 3.06 -2.02 5.09
CA SER A 133 4.00 -2.01 3.97
C SER A 133 5.19 -2.94 4.21
N ASP A 134 5.62 -3.67 3.18
CA ASP A 134 6.90 -4.40 3.18
C ASP A 134 8.07 -3.46 2.94
N ALA A 135 7.79 -2.36 2.22
CA ALA A 135 8.72 -1.27 2.01
C ALA A 135 8.00 0.07 1.92
N VAL A 136 8.57 1.09 2.53
CA VAL A 136 8.22 2.50 2.32
C VAL A 136 9.36 3.13 1.54
N VAL A 137 9.05 3.66 0.36
CA VAL A 137 10.02 4.22 -0.58
C VAL A 137 9.62 5.65 -0.96
N GLN A 138 10.55 6.42 -1.50
CA GLN A 138 10.30 7.82 -1.82
C GLN A 138 9.86 8.05 -3.27
N ASN A 139 10.22 7.12 -4.18
CA ASN A 139 10.00 7.30 -5.61
C ASN A 139 9.92 5.96 -6.36
N ILE A 140 9.61 6.03 -7.65
CA ILE A 140 9.44 4.86 -8.51
C ILE A 140 10.77 4.10 -8.75
N ASP A 141 11.90 4.79 -8.74
CA ASP A 141 13.20 4.13 -8.93
C ASP A 141 13.51 3.20 -7.76
N GLU A 142 13.19 3.61 -6.54
CA GLU A 142 13.30 2.75 -5.35
C GLU A 142 12.32 1.56 -5.42
N VAL A 143 11.10 1.76 -5.95
CA VAL A 143 10.16 0.66 -6.24
C VAL A 143 10.81 -0.37 -7.17
N ILE A 144 11.42 0.08 -8.28
CA ILE A 144 12.08 -0.80 -9.24
C ILE A 144 13.22 -1.59 -8.60
N VAL A 145 14.03 -0.94 -7.76
CA VAL A 145 15.11 -1.61 -7.01
C VAL A 145 14.54 -2.71 -6.10
N TRP A 146 13.45 -2.39 -5.39
CA TRP A 146 12.80 -3.34 -4.50
C TRP A 146 12.21 -4.55 -5.26
N ILE A 147 11.49 -4.30 -6.37
CA ILE A 147 10.93 -5.37 -7.21
C ILE A 147 12.03 -6.33 -7.69
N LYS A 148 13.17 -5.80 -8.16
CA LYS A 148 14.29 -6.62 -8.61
C LYS A 148 14.87 -7.49 -7.50
N LYS A 149 14.93 -7.00 -6.25
CA LYS A 149 15.34 -7.81 -5.09
C LYS A 149 14.31 -8.90 -4.79
N TYR A 150 13.02 -8.56 -4.83
CA TYR A 150 11.92 -9.51 -4.62
C TYR A 150 11.96 -10.65 -5.64
N MET A 151 12.11 -10.34 -6.92
CA MET A 151 12.21 -11.34 -8.00
C MET A 151 13.40 -12.30 -7.85
N ARG A 152 14.46 -11.88 -7.15
CA ARG A 152 15.61 -12.71 -6.81
C ARG A 152 15.39 -13.58 -5.57
N GLY A 153 14.22 -13.50 -4.93
CA GLY A 153 13.91 -14.22 -3.70
C GLY A 153 14.66 -13.74 -2.46
N SER A 154 15.26 -12.54 -2.52
CA SER A 154 16.08 -12.01 -1.43
C SER A 154 15.29 -11.22 -0.37
N LEU A 155 13.96 -11.17 -0.47
CA LEU A 155 13.11 -10.39 0.46
C LEU A 155 12.06 -11.28 1.13
N LYS A 156 11.93 -11.10 2.44
CA LYS A 156 10.84 -11.69 3.22
C LYS A 156 9.64 -10.75 3.18
N VAL A 157 8.48 -11.28 2.80
CA VAL A 157 7.21 -10.55 2.74
C VAL A 157 6.47 -10.73 4.05
N LYS A 158 5.92 -9.63 4.57
CA LYS A 158 5.00 -9.65 5.72
C LYS A 158 3.67 -10.26 5.28
N ASP A 159 3.08 -11.08 6.12
CA ASP A 159 1.70 -11.56 5.98
C ASP A 159 0.81 -10.92 7.07
N PHE A 160 -0.44 -11.38 7.17
CA PHE A 160 -1.39 -10.84 8.14
C PHE A 160 -0.93 -10.96 9.59
N SER A 161 -0.05 -11.91 9.92
CA SER A 161 0.51 -12.07 11.27
C SER A 161 1.29 -10.85 11.77
N VAL A 162 1.60 -9.90 10.89
CA VAL A 162 2.22 -8.63 11.30
C VAL A 162 1.34 -7.86 12.28
N PHE A 163 0.02 -7.93 12.15
CA PHE A 163 -0.92 -7.26 13.04
C PHE A 163 -0.97 -7.93 14.42
N ASP A 164 -0.94 -9.26 14.48
CA ASP A 164 -0.86 -10.00 15.75
C ASP A 164 0.45 -9.66 16.49
N LYS A 165 1.57 -9.60 15.79
CA LYS A 165 2.86 -9.19 16.37
C LYS A 165 2.83 -7.74 16.89
N THR A 166 2.10 -6.86 16.19
CA THR A 166 1.93 -5.48 16.61
C THR A 166 1.11 -5.40 17.89
N ILE A 167 0.02 -6.18 18.00
CA ILE A 167 -0.79 -6.31 19.22
C ILE A 167 0.08 -6.83 20.37
N GLN A 168 0.79 -7.93 20.18
CA GLN A 168 1.69 -8.50 21.19
C GLN A 168 2.78 -7.51 21.64
N SER A 169 3.28 -6.69 20.73
CA SER A 169 4.25 -5.65 21.06
C SER A 169 3.64 -4.55 21.93
N PHE A 170 2.39 -4.18 21.67
CA PHE A 170 1.65 -3.22 22.49
C PHE A 170 1.32 -3.80 23.88
N GLU A 171 0.87 -5.04 23.95
CA GLU A 171 0.50 -5.71 25.20
C GLU A 171 1.66 -5.73 26.22
N LYS A 172 2.92 -5.84 25.74
CA LYS A 172 4.12 -5.73 26.60
C LYS A 172 4.29 -4.35 27.23
N LYS A 173 3.64 -3.33 26.70
CA LYS A 173 3.69 -1.93 27.15
C LYS A 173 2.34 -1.42 27.63
N LEU A 174 1.39 -2.34 27.87
CA LEU A 174 0.01 -2.02 28.16
C LEU A 174 -0.10 -1.08 29.38
N PRO A 175 -0.66 0.13 29.23
CA PRO A 175 -0.89 1.03 30.35
C PRO A 175 -1.85 0.40 31.35
N LYS A 176 -1.60 0.63 32.67
CA LYS A 176 -2.45 0.09 33.75
C LYS A 176 -3.95 0.38 33.55
N ALA A 177 -4.28 1.55 33.00
CA ALA A 177 -5.66 1.94 32.71
C ALA A 177 -6.40 0.95 31.80
N TYR A 178 -5.71 0.22 30.92
CA TYR A 178 -6.33 -0.77 30.04
C TYR A 178 -6.49 -2.15 30.67
N THR A 179 -5.74 -2.45 31.72
CA THR A 179 -5.84 -3.77 32.38
C THR A 179 -7.21 -4.00 33.06
N GLU A 180 -7.92 -2.93 33.40
CA GLU A 180 -9.26 -2.99 33.97
C GLU A 180 -10.34 -3.40 32.95
N TYR A 181 -10.12 -3.09 31.64
CA TYR A 181 -11.04 -3.47 30.56
C TYR A 181 -10.93 -4.95 30.16
N ILE A 182 -9.78 -5.57 30.41
CA ILE A 182 -9.49 -6.96 29.98
C ILE A 182 -9.87 -7.97 31.09
N LYS A 183 -9.97 -7.53 32.32
CA LYS A 183 -10.28 -8.41 33.49
C LYS A 183 -11.78 -8.70 33.66
N LYS A 184 -12.63 -8.24 32.72
CA LYS A 184 -14.06 -8.60 32.70
C LYS A 184 -14.29 -9.69 31.67
#